data_de5f6d4b57740fe07e2c8d8d431b0c0b
#
_entry.id   de5f6d4b57740fe07e2c8d8d431b0c0b
#
_cell.length_a   1.000
_cell.length_b   1.000
_cell.length_c   1.000
_cell.angle_alpha   90.00
_cell.angle_beta   90.00
_cell.angle_gamma   90.00
#
_symmetry.space_group_name_H-M   'P 1'
#
loop_
_entity.id
_entity.type
_entity.pdbx_description
1 polymer ?
#
loop_
_entity_poly.entity_id
_entity_poly.type
_entity_poly.pdbx_seq_one_letter_code
_entity_poly.pdbx_strand_id
1 'polypeptide(L)' 'MVKSLTIDRVNGTAAIEINKGELTNIVDSVCYMTEKAKRDLLENLPSNEEDRMKLDNFNALKEGLRGVLESLN' A
#
# COMPACT_ATOMS: atom_id res chain seq x y z
N MET A 1 13.76 -2.84 -11.69
CA MET A 1 13.52 -4.22 -11.24
C MET A 1 13.57 -4.28 -9.72
N VAL A 2 12.56 -4.88 -9.12
CA VAL A 2 12.52 -5.05 -7.67
C VAL A 2 13.48 -6.14 -7.24
N LYS A 3 14.28 -5.87 -6.22
CA LYS A 3 15.30 -6.81 -5.75
C LYS A 3 15.13 -6.99 -4.23
N SER A 4 15.11 -8.26 -3.80
CA SER A 4 15.07 -8.59 -2.38
C SER A 4 16.46 -8.46 -1.78
N LEU A 5 16.59 -7.68 -0.69
CA LEU A 5 17.84 -7.49 0.04
C LEU A 5 17.93 -8.38 1.27
N THR A 6 16.85 -8.45 2.03
CA THR A 6 16.82 -9.18 3.29
C THR A 6 15.43 -9.74 3.53
N ILE A 7 15.36 -10.98 3.98
CA ILE A 7 14.10 -11.63 4.33
C ILE A 7 14.18 -12.07 5.78
N ASP A 8 13.23 -11.62 6.60
CA ASP A 8 13.09 -12.02 7.99
C ASP A 8 11.80 -12.81 8.15
N ARG A 9 11.93 -14.14 8.20
CA ARG A 9 10.77 -15.02 8.28
C ARG A 9 10.13 -15.06 9.65
N VAL A 10 10.90 -14.74 10.69
CA VAL A 10 10.39 -14.73 12.07
C VAL A 10 9.40 -13.59 12.25
N ASN A 11 9.76 -12.41 11.80
CA ASN A 11 8.90 -11.21 11.90
C ASN A 11 7.98 -11.02 10.70
N GLY A 12 8.14 -11.83 9.65
CA GLY A 12 7.35 -11.72 8.44
C GLY A 12 7.63 -10.44 7.66
N THR A 13 8.88 -9.97 7.68
CA THR A 13 9.27 -8.75 7.00
C THR A 13 10.32 -9.02 5.93
N ALA A 14 10.42 -8.11 4.97
CA ALA A 14 11.44 -8.15 3.94
C ALA A 14 11.89 -6.75 3.58
N ALA A 15 13.19 -6.59 3.33
CA ALA A 15 13.72 -5.36 2.74
C ALA A 15 13.88 -5.59 1.25
N ILE A 16 13.41 -4.65 0.45
CA ILE A 16 13.50 -4.73 -1.01
C ILE A 16 14.18 -3.48 -1.55
N GLU A 17 14.83 -3.64 -2.70
CA GLU A 17 15.40 -2.52 -3.43
C GLU A 17 14.50 -2.23 -4.64
N ILE A 18 14.10 -0.98 -4.80
CA ILE A 18 13.16 -0.56 -5.82
C ILE A 18 13.55 0.84 -6.29
N ASN A 19 13.48 1.08 -7.58
CA ASN A 19 13.78 2.42 -8.10
C ASN A 19 12.57 3.35 -7.99
N LYS A 20 12.82 4.65 -8.20
CA LYS A 20 11.78 5.67 -8.06
C LYS A 20 10.62 5.45 -9.02
N GLY A 21 10.90 5.05 -10.26
CA GLY A 21 9.85 4.79 -11.25
C GLY A 21 8.94 3.65 -10.85
N GLU A 22 9.53 2.54 -10.37
CA GLU A 22 8.78 1.40 -9.88
C GLU A 22 7.95 1.77 -8.66
N LEU A 23 8.54 2.52 -7.73
CA LEU A 23 7.84 2.96 -6.52
C LEU A 23 6.67 3.89 -6.87
N THR A 24 6.85 4.81 -7.83
CA THR A 24 5.79 5.69 -8.30
C THR A 24 4.60 4.87 -8.84
N ASN A 25 4.88 3.84 -9.64
CA ASN A 25 3.84 2.97 -10.17
C ASN A 25 3.09 2.23 -9.07
N ILE A 26 3.81 1.77 -8.04
CA ILE A 26 3.19 1.09 -6.90
C ILE A 26 2.31 2.07 -6.11
N VAL A 27 2.80 3.27 -5.85
CA VAL A 27 2.03 4.31 -5.14
C VAL A 27 0.75 4.65 -5.90
N ASP A 28 0.85 4.84 -7.21
CA ASP A 28 -0.31 5.14 -8.04
C ASP A 28 -1.34 4.00 -7.99
N SER A 29 -0.86 2.75 -8.06
CA SER A 29 -1.73 1.58 -7.97
C SER A 29 -2.43 1.48 -6.61
N VAL A 30 -1.70 1.72 -5.52
CA VAL A 30 -2.26 1.69 -4.17
C VAL A 30 -3.28 2.81 -3.99
N CYS A 31 -2.99 4.01 -4.52
CA CYS A 31 -3.94 5.12 -4.49
C CYS A 31 -5.24 4.77 -5.20
N TYR A 32 -5.14 4.16 -6.39
CA TYR A 32 -6.30 3.71 -7.15
C TYR A 32 -7.12 2.67 -6.37
N MET A 33 -6.44 1.68 -5.80
CA MET A 33 -7.12 0.63 -5.02
C MET A 33 -7.77 1.19 -3.76
N THR A 34 -7.13 2.16 -3.12
CA THR A 34 -7.69 2.83 -1.93
C THR A 34 -8.98 3.56 -2.28
N GLU A 35 -8.99 4.31 -3.39
CA GLU A 35 -10.18 5.02 -3.83
C GLU A 35 -11.32 4.06 -4.20
N LYS A 36 -10.97 2.96 -4.86
CA LYS A 36 -11.94 1.94 -5.23
C LYS A 36 -12.54 1.27 -3.99
N ALA A 37 -11.70 0.92 -3.01
CA ALA A 37 -12.15 0.31 -1.76
C ALA A 37 -13.06 1.25 -0.99
N LYS A 38 -12.73 2.53 -0.96
CA LYS A 38 -13.54 3.57 -0.30
C LYS A 38 -14.92 3.69 -0.97
N ARG A 39 -14.95 3.68 -2.29
CA ARG A 39 -16.20 3.75 -3.06
C ARG A 39 -17.06 2.53 -2.81
N ASP A 40 -16.45 1.34 -2.87
CA ASP A 40 -17.17 0.09 -2.63
C ASP A 40 -17.76 0.05 -1.21
N LEU A 41 -17.04 0.56 -0.23
CA LEU A 41 -17.50 0.64 1.15
C LEU A 41 -18.75 1.51 1.26
N LEU A 42 -18.75 2.67 0.57
CA LEU A 42 -19.88 3.60 0.59
C LEU A 42 -21.11 3.06 -0.16
N GLU A 43 -20.88 2.28 -1.22
CA GLU A 43 -21.98 1.72 -2.03
C GLU A 43 -22.64 0.52 -1.37
N ASN A 44 -21.93 -0.22 -0.55
CA ASN A 44 -22.40 -1.47 0.06
C ASN A 44 -22.65 -1.31 1.57
N LEU A 45 -23.34 -0.25 1.95
CA LEU A 45 -23.71 -0.03 3.34
C LEU A 45 -24.93 -0.89 3.73
N PRO A 46 -24.97 -1.40 4.97
CA PRO A 46 -23.95 -1.28 6.01
C PRO A 46 -22.73 -2.14 5.69
N SER A 47 -21.55 -1.55 5.85
CA SER A 47 -20.28 -2.24 5.61
C SER A 47 -19.92 -3.09 6.82
N ASN A 48 -19.20 -4.19 6.60
CA ASN A 48 -18.69 -5.00 7.68
C ASN A 48 -17.33 -4.50 8.16
N GLU A 49 -16.87 -5.00 9.30
CA GLU A 49 -15.60 -4.61 9.90
C GLU A 49 -14.43 -4.98 9.03
N GLU A 50 -14.50 -6.11 8.32
CA GLU A 50 -13.44 -6.57 7.43
C GLU A 50 -13.17 -5.58 6.31
N ASP A 51 -14.23 -5.03 5.70
CA ASP A 51 -14.08 -4.05 4.63
C ASP A 51 -13.44 -2.75 5.14
N ARG A 52 -13.80 -2.34 6.35
CA ARG A 52 -13.20 -1.17 6.99
C ARG A 52 -11.73 -1.39 7.28
N MET A 53 -11.36 -2.57 7.76
CA MET A 53 -9.97 -2.91 8.03
C MET A 53 -9.14 -2.91 6.76
N LYS A 54 -9.67 -3.40 5.65
CA LYS A 54 -8.99 -3.36 4.36
C LYS A 54 -8.71 -1.93 3.93
N LEU A 55 -9.69 -1.04 4.08
CA LEU A 55 -9.51 0.36 3.73
C LEU A 55 -8.46 1.02 4.61
N ASP A 56 -8.48 0.75 5.92
CA ASP A 56 -7.47 1.29 6.83
C ASP A 56 -6.07 0.79 6.47
N ASN A 57 -5.93 -0.48 6.11
CA ASN A 57 -4.65 -1.05 5.68
C ASN A 57 -4.15 -0.41 4.39
N PHE A 58 -5.03 -0.17 3.41
CA PHE A 58 -4.66 0.51 2.17
C PHE A 58 -4.21 1.94 2.44
N ASN A 59 -4.90 2.66 3.33
CA ASN A 59 -4.52 4.02 3.69
C ASN A 59 -3.15 4.06 4.36
N ALA A 60 -2.90 3.14 5.29
CA ALA A 60 -1.60 3.06 5.98
C ALA A 60 -0.48 2.74 5.00
N LEU A 61 -0.70 1.80 4.09
CA LEU A 61 0.28 1.42 3.07
C LEU A 61 0.56 2.60 2.14
N LYS A 62 -0.48 3.29 1.70
CA LYS A 62 -0.36 4.46 0.83
C LYS A 62 0.51 5.55 1.48
N GLU A 63 0.23 5.88 2.74
CA GLU A 63 0.97 6.91 3.46
C GLU A 63 2.44 6.52 3.63
N GLY A 64 2.70 5.26 3.99
CA GLY A 64 4.07 4.76 4.15
C GLY A 64 4.85 4.82 2.84
N LEU A 65 4.26 4.38 1.75
CA LEU A 65 4.91 4.37 0.44
C LEU A 65 5.14 5.80 -0.08
N ARG A 66 4.20 6.70 0.14
CA ARG A 66 4.36 8.11 -0.26
C ARG A 66 5.49 8.78 0.51
N GLY A 67 5.63 8.46 1.80
CA GLY A 67 6.73 8.96 2.61
C GLY A 67 8.09 8.52 2.06
N VAL A 68 8.21 7.25 1.66
CA VAL A 68 9.43 6.73 1.05
C VAL A 68 9.70 7.42 -0.30
N LEU A 69 8.67 7.59 -1.11
CA LEU A 69 8.81 8.25 -2.41
C LEU A 69 9.28 9.70 -2.26
N GLU A 70 8.72 10.43 -1.29
CA GLU A 70 9.15 11.80 -0.99
C GLU A 70 10.62 11.86 -0.57
N SER A 71 11.08 10.86 0.18
CA SER A 71 12.47 10.76 0.61
C SER A 71 13.43 10.54 -0.56
N LEU A 72 12.96 10.02 -1.69
CA LEU A 72 13.76 9.80 -2.88
C LEU A 72 13.84 11.03 -3.79
N ASN A 73 13.03 12.03 -3.54
CA ASN A 73 13.00 13.25 -4.34
C ASN A 73 14.09 14.27 -3.85
#